data_f4058c148b06f6889ab086a1840bbb55
#
_entry.id   f4058c148b06f6889ab086a1840bbb55
#
_cell.length_a   1.000
_cell.length_b   1.000
_cell.length_c   1.000
_cell.angle_alpha   90.00
_cell.angle_beta   90.00
_cell.angle_gamma   90.00
#
_symmetry.space_group_name_H-M   'P 1'
#
loop_
_entity.id
_entity.type
_entity.pdbx_description
1 polymer ?
#
loop_
_entity_poly.entity_id
_entity_poly.type
_entity_poly.pdbx_seq_one_letter_code
_entity_poly.pdbx_strand_id
1 'polypeptide(L)'
;MEFRLSRLTVESLRNLCDAQDVPGGSSLLKEHLVKFVLKNIDRRILEDFCRAQEETYFVENMAKAIKWATSRKIVEVDPESDYTLVNAVFTLRRSDGWEVYDIRFVNQTTDDIATSCECIDFREKAYFCPHQMAVLVRSLAEGLFTLDKWSGPMTPEAEDLILANVFRRRKRTK
;
A
#
# COMPACT_ATOMS: atom_id res chain seq x y z
N MET A 1 -12.38 -6.33 -8.90
CA MET A 1 -13.27 -5.64 -7.95
C MET A 1 -13.57 -6.48 -6.71
N GLU A 2 -14.09 -7.70 -6.81
CA GLU A 2 -14.42 -8.56 -5.66
C GLU A 2 -13.26 -8.69 -4.67
N PHE A 3 -12.06 -8.95 -5.15
CA PHE A 3 -10.85 -9.01 -4.35
C PHE A 3 -10.54 -7.70 -3.57
N ARG A 4 -10.74 -6.53 -4.17
CA ARG A 4 -10.56 -5.24 -3.47
C ARG A 4 -11.58 -5.06 -2.35
N LEU A 5 -12.86 -5.34 -2.64
CA LEU A 5 -13.94 -5.25 -1.66
C LEU A 5 -13.79 -6.26 -0.50
N SER A 6 -13.30 -7.47 -0.78
CA SER A 6 -13.07 -8.48 0.27
C SER A 6 -12.01 -8.06 1.29
N ARG A 7 -11.17 -7.09 0.99
CA ARG A 7 -10.17 -6.52 1.90
C ARG A 7 -10.71 -5.44 2.82
N LEU A 8 -11.84 -4.83 2.47
CA LEU A 8 -12.49 -3.81 3.28
C LEU A 8 -13.11 -4.42 4.55
N THR A 9 -13.32 -3.59 5.56
CA THR A 9 -14.03 -4.03 6.76
C THR A 9 -15.53 -4.19 6.46
N VAL A 10 -16.21 -5.00 7.27
CA VAL A 10 -17.67 -5.12 7.20
C VAL A 10 -18.34 -3.76 7.42
N GLU A 11 -17.81 -2.97 8.34
CA GLU A 11 -18.27 -1.62 8.63
C GLU A 11 -18.15 -0.70 7.41
N SER A 12 -16.98 -0.67 6.77
CA SER A 12 -16.78 0.12 5.54
C SER A 12 -17.75 -0.24 4.43
N LEU A 13 -18.02 -1.54 4.24
CA LEU A 13 -18.98 -2.00 3.22
C LEU A 13 -20.43 -1.64 3.58
N ARG A 14 -20.80 -1.67 4.86
CA ARG A 14 -22.13 -1.23 5.32
C ARG A 14 -22.29 0.28 5.16
N ASN A 15 -21.32 1.06 5.57
CA ASN A 15 -21.33 2.51 5.37
C ASN A 15 -21.46 2.88 3.88
N LEU A 16 -20.87 2.11 2.97
CA LEU A 16 -21.05 2.30 1.54
C LEU A 16 -22.51 2.02 1.11
N CYS A 17 -23.11 0.92 1.62
CA CYS A 17 -24.52 0.64 1.35
C CYS A 17 -25.44 1.78 1.83
N ASP A 18 -25.20 2.27 3.05
CA ASP A 18 -26.00 3.36 3.65
C ASP A 18 -25.81 4.66 2.85
N ALA A 19 -24.59 4.99 2.43
CA ALA A 19 -24.30 6.17 1.62
C ALA A 19 -24.90 6.11 0.19
N GLN A 20 -25.24 4.92 -0.29
CA GLN A 20 -25.86 4.71 -1.59
C GLN A 20 -27.35 4.34 -1.49
N ASP A 21 -27.96 4.49 -0.31
CA ASP A 21 -29.36 4.13 -0.05
C ASP A 21 -29.72 2.70 -0.49
N VAL A 22 -28.79 1.73 -0.34
CA VAL A 22 -28.99 0.33 -0.71
C VAL A 22 -29.39 -0.50 0.52
N PRO A 23 -30.70 -0.75 0.74
CA PRO A 23 -31.16 -1.48 1.92
C PRO A 23 -30.81 -2.97 1.86
N GLY A 24 -30.64 -3.61 3.03
CA GLY A 24 -30.48 -5.07 3.14
C GLY A 24 -29.04 -5.55 3.39
N GLY A 25 -28.05 -4.67 3.41
CA GLY A 25 -26.65 -5.03 3.68
C GLY A 25 -26.33 -5.27 5.16
N SER A 26 -27.13 -4.73 6.09
CA SER A 26 -26.78 -4.64 7.53
C SER A 26 -26.66 -5.98 8.25
N SER A 27 -27.38 -7.02 7.84
CA SER A 27 -27.39 -8.35 8.47
C SER A 27 -26.50 -9.38 7.77
N LEU A 28 -25.87 -9.02 6.64
CA LEU A 28 -25.11 -9.96 5.84
C LEU A 28 -23.71 -10.22 6.44
N LEU A 29 -23.27 -11.48 6.35
CA LEU A 29 -21.87 -11.83 6.58
C LEU A 29 -20.98 -11.25 5.48
N LYS A 30 -19.70 -11.07 5.77
CA LYS A 30 -18.74 -10.37 4.88
C LYS A 30 -18.79 -10.86 3.43
N GLU A 31 -18.71 -12.16 3.22
CA GLU A 31 -18.71 -12.76 1.87
C GLU A 31 -20.00 -12.47 1.09
N HIS A 32 -21.15 -12.56 1.75
CA HIS A 32 -22.44 -12.24 1.16
C HIS A 32 -22.59 -10.74 0.94
N LEU A 33 -22.07 -9.92 1.84
CA LEU A 33 -22.08 -8.46 1.73
C LEU A 33 -21.25 -7.98 0.54
N VAL A 34 -20.08 -8.57 0.29
CA VAL A 34 -19.26 -8.26 -0.90
C VAL A 34 -20.03 -8.55 -2.19
N LYS A 35 -20.66 -9.72 -2.29
CA LYS A 35 -21.48 -10.07 -3.46
C LYS A 35 -22.70 -9.17 -3.60
N PHE A 36 -23.32 -8.82 -2.48
CA PHE A 36 -24.46 -7.90 -2.44
C PHE A 36 -24.08 -6.50 -2.96
N VAL A 37 -22.98 -5.95 -2.48
CA VAL A 37 -22.43 -4.65 -2.90
C VAL A 37 -22.10 -4.66 -4.39
N LEU A 38 -21.40 -5.70 -4.88
CA LEU A 38 -21.09 -5.87 -6.31
C LEU A 38 -22.32 -5.91 -7.22
N LYS A 39 -23.43 -6.43 -6.72
CA LYS A 39 -24.66 -6.56 -7.48
C LYS A 39 -25.50 -5.28 -7.51
N ASN A 40 -25.47 -4.50 -6.44
CA ASN A 40 -26.43 -3.41 -6.21
C ASN A 40 -25.82 -2.01 -6.33
N ILE A 41 -24.50 -1.86 -6.39
CA ILE A 41 -23.82 -0.57 -6.46
C ILE A 41 -23.06 -0.46 -7.79
N ASP A 42 -23.14 0.72 -8.43
CA ASP A 42 -22.44 0.99 -9.68
C ASP A 42 -20.94 0.74 -9.56
N ARG A 43 -20.35 0.16 -10.60
CA ARG A 43 -18.94 -0.22 -10.60
C ARG A 43 -18.00 0.97 -10.42
N ARG A 44 -18.34 2.14 -10.97
CA ARG A 44 -17.50 3.34 -10.83
C ARG A 44 -17.48 3.81 -9.38
N ILE A 45 -18.62 3.81 -8.71
CA ILE A 45 -18.72 4.15 -7.28
C ILE A 45 -17.87 3.19 -6.46
N LEU A 46 -17.91 1.89 -6.78
CA LEU A 46 -17.07 0.89 -6.11
C LEU A 46 -15.58 1.12 -6.34
N GLU A 47 -15.18 1.50 -7.55
CA GLU A 47 -13.78 1.80 -7.88
C GLU A 47 -13.29 3.03 -7.12
N ASP A 48 -14.07 4.10 -7.10
CA ASP A 48 -13.73 5.34 -6.38
C ASP A 48 -13.70 5.12 -4.86
N PHE A 49 -14.65 4.36 -4.33
CA PHE A 49 -14.67 4.01 -2.91
C PHE A 49 -13.44 3.18 -2.50
N CYS A 50 -13.11 2.13 -3.27
CA CYS A 50 -11.93 1.33 -2.99
C CYS A 50 -10.65 2.17 -3.07
N ARG A 51 -10.55 3.08 -4.04
CA ARG A 51 -9.41 4.00 -4.18
C ARG A 51 -9.29 4.90 -2.95
N ALA A 52 -10.39 5.54 -2.54
CA ALA A 52 -10.39 6.40 -1.35
C ALA A 52 -9.96 5.66 -0.08
N GLN A 53 -10.39 4.40 0.10
CA GLN A 53 -9.98 3.57 1.23
C GLN A 53 -8.48 3.21 1.17
N GLU A 54 -7.95 2.91 -0.01
CA GLU A 54 -6.53 2.61 -0.23
C GLU A 54 -5.66 3.84 0.03
N GLU A 55 -6.09 5.02 -0.44
CA GLU A 55 -5.40 6.30 -0.21
C GLU A 55 -5.38 6.67 1.27
N THR A 56 -6.51 6.56 1.97
CA THR A 56 -6.60 6.79 3.42
C THR A 56 -5.63 5.89 4.17
N TYR A 57 -5.67 4.59 3.90
CA TYR A 57 -4.76 3.64 4.52
C TYR A 57 -3.28 3.97 4.23
N PHE A 58 -2.98 4.39 3.00
CA PHE A 58 -1.64 4.76 2.57
C PHE A 58 -1.12 5.96 3.37
N VAL A 59 -1.92 7.01 3.50
CA VAL A 59 -1.56 8.22 4.27
C VAL A 59 -1.35 7.89 5.76
N GLU A 60 -2.28 7.17 6.37
CA GLU A 60 -2.20 6.78 7.79
C GLU A 60 -0.95 5.99 8.14
N ASN A 61 -0.47 5.16 7.20
CA ASN A 61 0.70 4.31 7.41
C ASN A 61 2.02 4.93 6.91
N MET A 62 1.97 6.03 6.15
CA MET A 62 3.17 6.63 5.54
C MET A 62 4.17 7.12 6.59
N ALA A 63 3.73 7.75 7.67
CA ALA A 63 4.63 8.19 8.74
C ALA A 63 5.40 7.04 9.39
N LYS A 64 4.75 5.90 9.58
CA LYS A 64 5.36 4.66 10.08
C LYS A 64 6.36 4.10 9.06
N ALA A 65 5.98 4.07 7.80
CA ALA A 65 6.83 3.61 6.70
C ALA A 65 8.10 4.45 6.56
N ILE A 66 7.98 5.79 6.63
CA ILE A 66 9.12 6.71 6.61
C ILE A 66 10.06 6.44 7.79
N LYS A 67 9.51 6.26 9.00
CA LYS A 67 10.30 5.92 10.19
C LYS A 67 11.08 4.62 9.97
N TRP A 68 10.48 3.62 9.36
CA TRP A 68 11.15 2.37 9.05
C TRP A 68 12.20 2.52 7.95
N ALA A 69 11.88 3.20 6.85
CA ALA A 69 12.81 3.48 5.77
C ALA A 69 14.04 4.26 6.25
N THR A 70 13.89 5.09 7.28
CA THR A 70 14.99 5.88 7.87
C THR A 70 15.76 5.16 8.96
N SER A 71 15.22 4.06 9.48
CA SER A 71 15.93 3.20 10.45
C SER A 71 16.77 2.16 9.70
N ARG A 72 17.67 1.48 10.42
CA ARG A 72 18.45 0.35 9.85
C ARG A 72 17.64 -0.96 9.74
N LYS A 73 16.31 -0.86 9.64
CA LYS A 73 15.41 -2.01 9.61
C LYS A 73 15.24 -2.63 8.23
N ILE A 74 15.51 -1.85 7.17
CA ILE A 74 15.63 -2.38 5.81
C ILE A 74 17.08 -2.75 5.61
N VAL A 75 17.33 -4.05 5.52
CA VAL A 75 18.70 -4.59 5.51
C VAL A 75 19.30 -4.51 4.13
N GLU A 76 18.49 -4.77 3.10
CA GLU A 76 18.99 -4.89 1.74
C GLU A 76 17.95 -4.40 0.76
N VAL A 77 18.35 -3.57 -0.18
CA VAL A 77 17.61 -3.19 -1.37
C VAL A 77 18.52 -3.47 -2.54
N ASP A 78 18.23 -4.51 -3.29
CA ASP A 78 19.03 -4.93 -4.44
C ASP A 78 18.28 -4.58 -5.73
N PRO A 79 18.74 -3.55 -6.47
CA PRO A 79 18.22 -3.27 -7.80
C PRO A 79 18.78 -4.28 -8.80
N GLU A 80 17.96 -4.97 -9.54
CA GLU A 80 18.42 -5.71 -10.70
C GLU A 80 18.98 -4.77 -11.79
N SER A 81 19.83 -5.31 -12.65
CA SER A 81 20.69 -4.55 -13.56
C SER A 81 19.99 -3.60 -14.54
N ASP A 82 18.69 -3.75 -14.73
CA ASP A 82 17.87 -2.92 -15.61
C ASP A 82 16.96 -1.92 -14.87
N TYR A 83 17.04 -1.87 -13.54
CA TYR A 83 16.20 -1.05 -12.68
C TYR A 83 14.69 -1.27 -12.83
N THR A 84 14.27 -2.39 -13.43
CA THR A 84 12.86 -2.75 -13.59
C THR A 84 12.35 -3.56 -12.41
N LEU A 85 13.24 -4.14 -11.62
CA LEU A 85 12.94 -4.90 -10.43
C LEU A 85 13.74 -4.38 -9.26
N VAL A 86 13.09 -4.17 -8.14
CA VAL A 86 13.72 -3.95 -6.84
C VAL A 86 13.30 -5.08 -5.90
N ASN A 87 14.26 -5.88 -5.49
CA ASN A 87 14.12 -6.83 -4.41
C ASN A 87 14.58 -6.18 -3.11
N ALA A 88 13.82 -6.34 -2.05
CA ALA A 88 14.19 -5.83 -0.74
C ALA A 88 13.85 -6.84 0.34
N VAL A 89 14.77 -7.01 1.28
CA VAL A 89 14.52 -7.75 2.51
C VAL A 89 14.24 -6.75 3.61
N PHE A 90 13.03 -6.81 4.16
CA PHE A 90 12.64 -6.01 5.30
C PHE A 90 12.76 -6.84 6.57
N THR A 91 13.59 -6.41 7.51
CA THR A 91 13.80 -7.07 8.79
C THR A 91 13.32 -6.19 9.94
N LEU A 92 12.44 -6.71 10.76
CA LEU A 92 11.90 -6.06 11.94
C LEU A 92 12.23 -6.88 13.19
N ARG A 93 12.93 -6.27 14.15
CA ARG A 93 13.15 -6.87 15.47
C ARG A 93 11.94 -6.65 16.36
N ARG A 94 11.36 -7.73 16.87
CA ARG A 94 10.33 -7.72 17.90
C ARG A 94 10.89 -8.27 19.23
N SER A 95 10.07 -8.21 20.29
CA SER A 95 10.42 -8.77 21.61
C SER A 95 10.62 -10.28 21.59
N ASP A 96 9.94 -10.96 20.69
CA ASP A 96 9.89 -12.43 20.53
C ASP A 96 10.76 -12.96 19.38
N GLY A 97 11.47 -12.07 18.65
CA GLY A 97 12.35 -12.49 17.56
C GLY A 97 12.48 -11.50 16.41
N TRP A 98 12.86 -12.03 15.26
CA TRP A 98 12.99 -11.28 14.02
C TRP A 98 11.88 -11.66 13.06
N GLU A 99 11.19 -10.65 12.53
CA GLU A 99 10.32 -10.83 11.36
C GLU A 99 11.10 -10.40 10.12
N VAL A 100 11.10 -11.28 9.12
CA VAL A 100 11.75 -11.04 7.82
C VAL A 100 10.68 -11.16 6.75
N TYR A 101 10.62 -10.17 5.87
CA TYR A 101 9.68 -10.15 4.76
C TYR A 101 10.44 -9.88 3.45
N ASP A 102 10.23 -10.74 2.48
CA ASP A 102 10.67 -10.50 1.11
C ASP A 102 9.67 -9.58 0.41
N ILE A 103 10.16 -8.49 -0.15
CA ILE A 103 9.36 -7.49 -0.83
C ILE A 103 9.91 -7.30 -2.22
N ARG A 104 9.04 -7.40 -3.22
CA ARG A 104 9.39 -7.20 -4.62
C ARG A 104 8.60 -6.05 -5.20
N PHE A 105 9.29 -5.20 -5.96
CA PHE A 105 8.71 -4.19 -6.83
C PHE A 105 9.12 -4.53 -8.25
N VAL A 106 8.15 -4.80 -9.09
CA VAL A 106 8.37 -5.06 -10.51
C VAL A 106 7.79 -3.88 -11.27
N ASN A 107 8.67 -3.13 -11.93
CA ASN A 107 8.25 -2.14 -12.91
C ASN A 107 7.97 -2.89 -14.22
N GLN A 108 6.73 -3.22 -14.46
CA GLN A 108 6.34 -3.71 -15.78
C GLN A 108 6.30 -2.53 -16.75
N THR A 109 6.65 -2.78 -18.02
CA THR A 109 6.69 -1.80 -19.11
C THR A 109 5.35 -1.12 -19.41
N THR A 110 4.31 -1.52 -18.75
CA THR A 110 2.97 -0.93 -18.73
C THR A 110 2.72 -0.41 -17.33
N ASP A 111 2.66 0.87 -17.15
CA ASP A 111 2.24 1.73 -16.03
C ASP A 111 1.96 1.15 -14.61
N ASP A 112 1.99 -0.15 -14.41
CA ASP A 112 1.66 -0.82 -13.15
C ASP A 112 2.91 -1.38 -12.47
N ILE A 113 3.24 -0.84 -11.29
CA ILE A 113 4.22 -1.47 -10.41
C ILE A 113 3.54 -2.62 -9.67
N ALA A 114 3.83 -3.85 -10.08
CA ALA A 114 3.45 -5.02 -9.31
C ALA A 114 4.32 -5.12 -8.05
N THR A 115 3.70 -5.34 -6.91
CA THR A 115 4.42 -5.49 -5.64
C THR A 115 3.84 -6.63 -4.83
N SER A 116 4.69 -7.28 -4.04
CA SER A 116 4.30 -8.37 -3.14
C SER A 116 4.92 -8.20 -1.77
N CYS A 117 4.22 -8.69 -0.75
CA CYS A 117 4.71 -8.84 0.61
C CYS A 117 3.98 -10.01 1.29
N GLU A 118 4.65 -10.76 2.13
CA GLU A 118 4.07 -11.91 2.82
C GLU A 118 3.39 -11.56 4.15
N CYS A 119 3.44 -10.29 4.59
CA CYS A 119 2.88 -9.89 5.87
C CYS A 119 1.34 -9.98 5.91
N ILE A 120 0.80 -10.07 7.13
CA ILE A 120 -0.65 -10.16 7.37
C ILE A 120 -1.40 -8.93 6.86
N ASP A 121 -0.81 -7.73 7.00
CA ASP A 121 -1.44 -6.49 6.52
C ASP A 121 -1.61 -6.51 4.99
N PHE A 122 -0.64 -7.04 4.24
CA PHE A 122 -0.77 -7.20 2.80
C PHE A 122 -1.83 -8.23 2.42
N ARG A 123 -1.89 -9.35 3.16
CA ARG A 123 -2.84 -10.42 2.88
C ARG A 123 -4.29 -10.04 3.22
N GLU A 124 -4.50 -9.31 4.31
CA GLU A 124 -5.83 -9.10 4.87
C GLU A 124 -6.40 -7.69 4.66
N LYS A 125 -5.57 -6.64 4.70
CA LYS A 125 -6.07 -5.27 4.86
C LYS A 125 -5.78 -4.33 3.71
N ALA A 126 -4.67 -4.46 3.02
CA ALA A 126 -4.24 -3.44 2.10
C ALA A 126 -3.58 -3.97 0.84
N TYR A 127 -3.79 -3.22 -0.22
CA TYR A 127 -3.04 -3.35 -1.47
C TYR A 127 -1.56 -3.03 -1.29
N PHE A 128 -1.27 -2.15 -0.31
CA PHE A 128 0.06 -1.62 -0.10
C PHE A 128 0.35 -1.54 1.40
N CYS A 129 1.05 -2.51 1.93
CA CYS A 129 1.34 -2.57 3.35
C CYS A 129 2.46 -1.58 3.76
N PRO A 130 2.60 -1.26 5.06
CA PRO A 130 3.66 -0.37 5.53
C PRO A 130 5.09 -0.84 5.21
N HIS A 131 5.33 -2.15 5.04
CA HIS A 131 6.63 -2.68 4.64
C HIS A 131 6.97 -2.29 3.20
N GLN A 132 6.01 -2.46 2.29
CA GLN A 132 6.15 -2.04 0.89
C GLN A 132 6.34 -0.53 0.79
N MET A 133 5.58 0.26 1.56
CA MET A 133 5.75 1.71 1.65
C MET A 133 7.15 2.09 2.11
N ALA A 134 7.70 1.40 3.11
CA ALA A 134 9.04 1.67 3.62
C ALA A 134 10.12 1.36 2.56
N VAL A 135 9.97 0.28 1.81
CA VAL A 135 10.86 -0.05 0.69
C VAL A 135 10.75 0.98 -0.43
N LEU A 136 9.53 1.42 -0.78
CA LEU A 136 9.32 2.49 -1.75
C LEU A 136 10.08 3.77 -1.34
N VAL A 137 9.86 4.26 -0.11
CA VAL A 137 10.53 5.46 0.42
C VAL A 137 12.06 5.29 0.38
N ARG A 138 12.55 4.12 0.73
CA ARG A 138 13.98 3.81 0.71
C ARG A 138 14.54 3.82 -0.70
N SER A 139 13.87 3.17 -1.64
CA SER A 139 14.26 3.09 -3.05
C SER A 139 14.28 4.47 -3.71
N LEU A 140 13.28 5.32 -3.41
CA LEU A 140 13.26 6.73 -3.84
C LEU A 140 14.44 7.51 -3.26
N ALA A 141 14.77 7.31 -1.98
CA ALA A 141 15.90 7.98 -1.33
C ALA A 141 17.25 7.57 -1.92
N GLU A 142 17.40 6.35 -2.37
CA GLU A 142 18.59 5.81 -3.01
C GLU A 142 18.65 6.08 -4.52
N GLY A 143 17.56 6.61 -5.10
CA GLY A 143 17.50 6.95 -6.51
C GLY A 143 17.22 5.76 -7.44
N LEU A 144 16.72 4.65 -6.89
CA LEU A 144 16.37 3.45 -7.63
C LEU A 144 15.04 3.61 -8.39
N PHE A 145 14.15 4.47 -7.88
CA PHE A 145 12.90 4.85 -8.49
C PHE A 145 12.74 6.36 -8.54
N THR A 146 11.84 6.80 -9.42
CA THR A 146 11.31 8.17 -9.45
C THR A 146 9.80 8.13 -9.28
N LEU A 147 9.21 9.18 -8.69
CA LEU A 147 7.77 9.20 -8.38
C LEU A 147 6.89 9.20 -9.64
N ASP A 148 7.39 9.70 -10.76
CA ASP A 148 6.70 9.66 -12.07
C ASP A 148 6.45 8.24 -12.59
N LYS A 149 7.19 7.26 -12.08
CA LYS A 149 7.01 5.83 -12.40
C LYS A 149 6.10 5.09 -11.41
N TRP A 150 5.61 5.80 -10.40
CA TRP A 150 4.75 5.23 -9.39
C TRP A 150 3.27 5.36 -9.79
N SER A 151 2.59 4.23 -9.99
CA SER A 151 1.16 4.16 -10.31
C SER A 151 0.27 3.71 -9.14
N GLY A 152 0.89 3.44 -7.99
CA GLY A 152 0.15 3.06 -6.77
C GLY A 152 -0.59 4.23 -6.12
N PRO A 153 -1.29 3.99 -5.01
CA PRO A 153 -1.99 5.04 -4.29
C PRO A 153 -1.01 6.14 -3.86
N MET A 154 -1.37 7.38 -4.16
CA MET A 154 -0.60 8.55 -3.80
C MET A 154 -1.54 9.73 -3.62
N THR A 155 -1.42 10.41 -2.48
CA THR A 155 -2.08 11.70 -2.27
C THR A 155 -1.03 12.81 -2.25
N PRO A 156 -1.40 14.07 -2.50
CA PRO A 156 -0.46 15.20 -2.40
C PRO A 156 0.26 15.24 -1.04
N GLU A 157 -0.45 14.95 0.06
CA GLU A 157 0.12 14.94 1.40
C GLU A 157 1.16 13.82 1.58
N ALA A 158 0.88 12.64 1.03
CA ALA A 158 1.82 11.51 1.07
C ALA A 158 3.06 11.79 0.22
N GLU A 159 2.88 12.38 -0.95
CA GLU A 159 3.96 12.82 -1.83
C GLU A 159 4.86 13.84 -1.13
N ASP A 160 4.29 14.89 -0.53
CA ASP A 160 5.02 15.89 0.23
C ASP A 160 5.82 15.28 1.38
N LEU A 161 5.23 14.35 2.13
CA LEU A 161 5.89 13.63 3.21
C LEU A 161 7.09 12.80 2.70
N ILE A 162 6.93 12.11 1.59
CA ILE A 162 8.01 11.33 0.96
C ILE A 162 9.13 12.26 0.50
N LEU A 163 8.82 13.28 -0.28
CA LEU A 163 9.78 14.21 -0.84
C LEU A 163 10.57 14.93 0.26
N ALA A 164 9.90 15.41 1.30
CA ALA A 164 10.56 16.04 2.45
C ALA A 164 11.58 15.13 3.13
N ASN A 165 11.35 13.83 3.19
CA ASN A 165 12.23 12.87 3.84
C ASN A 165 13.36 12.39 2.91
N VAL A 166 13.07 12.19 1.63
CA VAL A 166 14.08 11.85 0.60
C VAL A 166 15.12 12.96 0.47
N PHE A 167 14.69 14.23 0.36
CA PHE A 167 15.61 15.36 0.20
C PHE A 167 16.43 15.65 1.47
N ARG A 168 15.90 15.45 2.67
CA ARG A 168 16.65 15.58 3.92
C ARG A 168 17.82 14.60 4.01
N ARG A 169 17.69 13.39 3.44
CA ARG A 169 18.78 12.40 3.43
C ARG A 169 19.88 12.75 2.45
N ARG A 170 19.55 13.17 1.22
CA ARG A 170 20.55 13.55 0.22
C ARG A 170 21.46 14.68 0.69
N LYS A 171 21.00 15.54 1.61
CA LYS A 171 21.82 16.60 2.22
C LYS A 171 22.76 16.10 3.35
N ARG A 172 22.49 14.94 3.95
CA ARG A 172 23.32 14.38 5.04
C ARG A 172 24.41 13.42 4.55
N THR A 173 24.34 12.99 3.31
CA THR A 173 25.32 12.06 2.69
C THR A 173 26.36 12.77 1.83
N LYS A 174 26.35 14.10 1.78
CA LYS A 174 27.43 14.96 1.24
C LYS A 174 28.22 15.57 2.40
#